data_9df9a53d45328aeca0fd6cc3c15de9c7
#
_entry.id   9df9a53d45328aeca0fd6cc3c15de9c7
#
_cell.length_a   1.000
_cell.length_b   1.000
_cell.length_c   1.000
_cell.angle_alpha   90.00
_cell.angle_beta   90.00
_cell.angle_gamma   90.00
#
_symmetry.space_group_name_H-M   'P 1'
#
loop_
_entity.id
_entity.type
_entity.pdbx_description
1 polymer ?
#
loop_
_entity_poly.entity_id
_entity_poly.type
_entity_poly.pdbx_seq_one_letter_code
_entity_poly.pdbx_strand_id
1 'polypeptide(L)'
;MSNHAAGPTTNDPTNDPTIKALVARIDQDADPNHADITPAVEQLGELGPKVIPYLGDALNAKDELTRLHAQRALERALERHFGFVPGQGWTKPDGEARFRALWIKNGNYDADGAEPAREASIKAWLTWSSTQRS
;
A
#
# COMPACT_ATOMS: atom_id res chain seq x y z
N MET A 1 -11.39 -30.89 -9.31
CA MET A 1 -11.26 -30.30 -9.14
C MET A 1 -11.00 -29.59 -8.77
N SER A 2 -11.08 -29.91 -8.81
CA SER A 2 -10.82 -29.17 -8.31
C SER A 2 -10.64 -28.56 -7.86
N ASN A 3 -10.70 -28.79 -7.99
CA ASN A 3 -10.57 -28.14 -7.50
C ASN A 3 -10.46 -27.53 -7.21
N HIS A 4 -10.56 -27.84 -7.33
CA HIS A 4 -10.47 -27.24 -7.05
C HIS A 4 -10.40 -26.64 -6.63
N ALA A 5 -10.50 -26.97 -6.48
CA ALA A 5 -10.45 -26.51 -6.21
C ALA A 5 -10.26 -25.58 -5.91
N ALA A 6 -9.93 -25.47 -6.28
CA ALA A 6 -10.34 -24.06 -6.24
C ALA A 6 -9.95 -23.37 -4.93
N GLY A 7 -9.85 -24.06 -3.86
CA GLY A 7 -9.54 -23.52 -2.54
C GLY A 7 -8.30 -22.64 -2.50
N PRO A 8 -7.19 -23.05 -3.12
CA PRO A 8 -5.96 -22.22 -3.03
C PRO A 8 -6.12 -20.82 -3.56
N THR A 9 -6.87 -20.65 -4.66
CA THR A 9 -7.01 -19.32 -5.27
C THR A 9 -7.84 -18.38 -4.41
N THR A 10 -8.80 -18.89 -3.65
CA THR A 10 -9.63 -18.04 -2.81
C THR A 10 -8.88 -17.49 -1.62
N ASN A 11 -7.74 -18.10 -1.26
CA ASN A 11 -6.94 -17.69 -0.11
C ASN A 11 -5.71 -16.88 -0.50
N ASP A 12 -5.51 -16.66 -1.80
CA ASP A 12 -4.38 -15.87 -2.27
C ASP A 12 -4.66 -14.39 -1.99
N PRO A 13 -3.83 -13.71 -1.16
CA PRO A 13 -4.05 -12.31 -0.82
C PRO A 13 -3.87 -11.37 -2.01
N THR A 14 -3.33 -11.86 -3.13
CA THR A 14 -3.10 -11.04 -4.32
C THR A 14 -3.96 -11.49 -5.50
N ASN A 15 -5.16 -11.98 -5.21
CA ASN A 15 -6.03 -12.56 -6.23
C ASN A 15 -7.12 -11.59 -6.75
N ASP A 16 -7.17 -10.36 -6.26
CA ASP A 16 -8.20 -9.39 -6.67
C ASP A 16 -7.80 -8.71 -7.97
N PRO A 17 -8.52 -8.95 -9.08
CA PRO A 17 -8.15 -8.35 -10.37
C PRO A 17 -8.29 -6.83 -10.40
N THR A 18 -9.20 -6.27 -9.61
CA THR A 18 -9.37 -4.82 -9.54
C THR A 18 -8.12 -4.16 -8.94
N ILE A 19 -7.63 -4.71 -7.84
CA ILE A 19 -6.43 -4.16 -7.20
C ILE A 19 -5.21 -4.36 -8.10
N LYS A 20 -5.08 -5.54 -8.72
CA LYS A 20 -3.98 -5.79 -9.65
C LYS A 20 -3.97 -4.77 -10.79
N ALA A 21 -5.14 -4.46 -11.34
CA ALA A 21 -5.25 -3.48 -12.43
C ALA A 21 -4.84 -2.09 -11.99
N LEU A 22 -5.21 -1.70 -10.76
CA LEU A 22 -4.81 -0.40 -10.22
C LEU A 22 -3.29 -0.31 -10.05
N VAL A 23 -2.67 -1.34 -9.52
CA VAL A 23 -1.21 -1.36 -9.36
C VAL A 23 -0.52 -1.31 -10.73
N ALA A 24 -1.07 -2.01 -11.72
CA ALA A 24 -0.49 -2.02 -13.07
C ALA A 24 -0.46 -0.62 -13.70
N ARG A 25 -1.39 0.26 -13.32
CA ARG A 25 -1.43 1.62 -13.87
C ARG A 25 -1.09 2.70 -12.83
N ILE A 26 -0.29 2.33 -11.85
CA ILE A 26 0.01 3.20 -10.71
C ILE A 26 0.73 4.49 -11.12
N ASP A 27 1.39 4.49 -12.28
CA ASP A 27 2.13 5.64 -12.78
C ASP A 27 1.35 6.48 -13.79
N GLN A 28 0.12 6.10 -14.12
CA GLN A 28 -0.62 6.77 -15.18
C GLN A 28 -1.36 8.01 -14.69
N ASP A 29 -1.34 9.04 -15.52
CA ASP A 29 -2.13 10.27 -15.33
C ASP A 29 -1.81 11.00 -14.02
N ALA A 30 -0.50 11.14 -13.74
CA ALA A 30 -0.06 11.87 -12.55
C ALA A 30 -0.63 13.29 -12.56
N ASP A 31 -1.00 13.75 -11.36
CA ASP A 31 -1.52 15.11 -11.18
C ASP A 31 -0.44 16.12 -11.58
N PRO A 32 -0.74 17.09 -12.46
CA PRO A 32 0.27 18.08 -12.89
C PRO A 32 0.87 18.88 -11.74
N ASN A 33 0.13 19.08 -10.66
CA ASN A 33 0.59 19.84 -9.51
C ASN A 33 1.16 18.98 -8.39
N HIS A 34 0.92 17.65 -8.45
CA HIS A 34 1.36 16.70 -7.42
C HIS A 34 1.75 15.41 -8.13
N ALA A 35 2.94 15.41 -8.72
CA ALA A 35 3.38 14.30 -9.58
C ALA A 35 3.50 12.97 -8.83
N ASP A 36 3.52 13.00 -7.50
CA ASP A 36 3.53 11.80 -6.67
C ASP A 36 2.14 11.19 -6.48
N ILE A 37 1.11 11.80 -7.03
CA ILE A 37 -0.28 11.33 -6.91
C ILE A 37 -0.83 10.99 -8.28
N THR A 38 -1.46 9.82 -8.40
CA THR A 38 -2.16 9.38 -9.61
C THR A 38 -3.55 8.91 -9.24
N PRO A 39 -4.47 8.79 -10.22
CA PRO A 39 -5.80 8.23 -9.91
C PRO A 39 -5.72 6.86 -9.25
N ALA A 40 -4.79 6.00 -9.68
CA ALA A 40 -4.64 4.68 -9.06
C ALA A 40 -4.19 4.80 -7.59
N VAL A 41 -3.26 5.72 -7.30
CA VAL A 41 -2.83 5.98 -5.92
C VAL A 41 -4.02 6.33 -5.03
N GLU A 42 -4.88 7.23 -5.51
CA GLU A 42 -6.07 7.64 -4.75
C GLU A 42 -7.01 6.46 -4.52
N GLN A 43 -7.29 5.68 -5.57
CA GLN A 43 -8.21 4.55 -5.46
C GLN A 43 -7.67 3.45 -4.56
N LEU A 44 -6.37 3.16 -4.65
CA LEU A 44 -5.73 2.18 -3.76
C LEU A 44 -5.83 2.63 -2.31
N GLY A 45 -5.61 3.92 -2.06
CA GLY A 45 -5.74 4.47 -0.72
C GLY A 45 -7.15 4.28 -0.15
N GLU A 46 -8.17 4.51 -0.97
CA GLU A 46 -9.56 4.34 -0.54
C GLU A 46 -9.90 2.91 -0.18
N LEU A 47 -9.25 1.94 -0.82
CA LEU A 47 -9.50 0.53 -0.54
C LEU A 47 -8.90 0.08 0.79
N GLY A 48 -7.94 0.82 1.33
CA GLY A 48 -7.38 0.52 2.65
C GLY A 48 -6.32 -0.57 2.66
N PRO A 49 -6.02 -1.11 3.83
CA PRO A 49 -4.86 -2.03 4.00
C PRO A 49 -4.87 -3.29 3.16
N LYS A 50 -6.01 -3.70 2.64
CA LYS A 50 -6.07 -4.91 1.81
C LYS A 50 -5.23 -4.80 0.53
N VAL A 51 -4.83 -3.57 0.13
CA VAL A 51 -4.00 -3.39 -1.05
C VAL A 51 -2.52 -3.66 -0.77
N ILE A 52 -2.11 -3.69 0.49
CA ILE A 52 -0.68 -3.79 0.85
C ILE A 52 0.01 -5.01 0.22
N PRO A 53 -0.59 -6.21 0.22
CA PRO A 53 0.08 -7.37 -0.39
C PRO A 53 0.38 -7.19 -1.88
N TYR A 54 -0.31 -6.27 -2.55
CA TYR A 54 -0.14 -6.02 -3.99
C TYR A 54 0.96 -5.00 -4.28
N LEU A 55 1.46 -4.29 -3.28
CA LEU A 55 2.37 -3.17 -3.48
C LEU A 55 3.86 -3.55 -3.45
N GLY A 56 4.18 -4.79 -3.05
CA GLY A 56 5.57 -5.18 -2.82
C GLY A 56 6.51 -4.89 -4.00
N ASP A 57 6.12 -5.31 -5.19
CA ASP A 57 6.96 -5.11 -6.38
C ASP A 57 7.10 -3.64 -6.73
N ALA A 58 6.01 -2.87 -6.64
CA ALA A 58 6.06 -1.44 -6.93
C ALA A 58 6.90 -0.68 -5.91
N LEU A 59 6.83 -1.08 -4.64
CA LEU A 59 7.67 -0.48 -3.59
C LEU A 59 9.15 -0.78 -3.81
N ASN A 60 9.49 -1.80 -4.59
CA ASN A 60 10.88 -2.15 -4.87
C ASN A 60 11.21 -1.99 -6.36
N ALA A 61 10.43 -1.24 -7.11
CA ALA A 61 10.66 -1.01 -8.53
C ALA A 61 11.98 -0.27 -8.74
N LYS A 62 12.58 -0.45 -9.92
CA LYS A 62 13.80 0.27 -10.27
C LYS A 62 13.54 1.76 -10.47
N ASP A 63 12.37 2.09 -11.02
CA ASP A 63 11.98 3.48 -11.24
C ASP A 63 11.57 4.13 -9.93
N GLU A 64 12.28 5.18 -9.57
CA GLU A 64 12.03 5.91 -8.32
C GLU A 64 10.61 6.47 -8.27
N LEU A 65 10.08 6.95 -9.38
CA LEU A 65 8.74 7.51 -9.41
C LEU A 65 7.68 6.44 -9.13
N THR A 66 7.88 5.23 -9.65
CA THR A 66 6.99 4.10 -9.35
C THR A 66 7.02 3.80 -7.84
N ARG A 67 8.21 3.79 -7.25
CA ARG A 67 8.34 3.57 -5.81
C ARG A 67 7.63 4.67 -5.01
N LEU A 68 7.73 5.90 -5.47
CA LEU A 68 7.07 7.03 -4.78
C LEU A 68 5.55 6.90 -4.86
N HIS A 69 5.02 6.54 -6.02
CA HIS A 69 3.57 6.30 -6.16
C HIS A 69 3.12 5.17 -5.23
N ALA A 70 3.90 4.09 -5.17
CA ALA A 70 3.57 2.98 -4.28
C ALA A 70 3.62 3.41 -2.82
N GLN A 71 4.58 4.25 -2.44
CA GLN A 71 4.66 4.79 -1.08
C GLN A 71 3.42 5.62 -0.75
N ARG A 72 2.98 6.48 -1.66
CA ARG A 72 1.79 7.30 -1.44
C ARG A 72 0.54 6.44 -1.28
N ALA A 73 0.43 5.37 -2.09
CA ALA A 73 -0.68 4.44 -1.95
C ALA A 73 -0.67 3.75 -0.59
N LEU A 74 0.51 3.32 -0.13
CA LEU A 74 0.67 2.70 1.18
C LEU A 74 0.29 3.67 2.31
N GLU A 75 0.78 4.90 2.24
CA GLU A 75 0.45 5.93 3.23
C GLU A 75 -1.05 6.16 3.31
N ARG A 76 -1.70 6.33 2.16
CA ARG A 76 -3.13 6.63 2.14
C ARG A 76 -3.97 5.47 2.64
N ALA A 77 -3.59 4.25 2.28
CA ALA A 77 -4.30 3.06 2.76
C ALA A 77 -4.23 2.94 4.28
N LEU A 78 -3.07 3.24 4.85
CA LEU A 78 -2.88 3.18 6.30
C LEU A 78 -3.57 4.33 7.02
N GLU A 79 -3.52 5.53 6.46
CA GLU A 79 -4.21 6.67 7.03
C GLU A 79 -5.70 6.34 7.21
N ARG A 80 -6.30 5.72 6.18
CA ARG A 80 -7.69 5.27 6.27
C ARG A 80 -7.89 4.29 7.42
N HIS A 81 -6.98 3.36 7.56
CA HIS A 81 -7.05 2.35 8.63
C HIS A 81 -7.05 2.99 10.02
N PHE A 82 -6.32 4.07 10.20
CA PHE A 82 -6.21 4.75 11.49
C PHE A 82 -7.17 5.93 11.64
N GLY A 83 -8.13 6.07 10.74
CA GLY A 83 -9.21 7.02 10.92
C GLY A 83 -9.08 8.34 10.20
N PHE A 84 -8.13 8.47 9.28
CA PHE A 84 -8.06 9.68 8.47
C PHE A 84 -9.16 9.65 7.40
N VAL A 85 -9.93 10.74 7.31
CA VAL A 85 -10.98 10.88 6.30
C VAL A 85 -10.68 12.14 5.49
N PRO A 86 -10.50 12.02 4.16
CA PRO A 86 -10.25 13.19 3.32
C PRO A 86 -11.32 14.26 3.53
N GLY A 87 -10.88 15.50 3.70
CA GLY A 87 -11.76 16.62 3.96
C GLY A 87 -12.11 16.81 5.42
N GLN A 88 -11.90 15.82 6.27
CA GLN A 88 -12.18 15.90 7.71
C GLN A 88 -10.92 15.79 8.56
N GLY A 89 -9.86 15.14 8.04
CA GLY A 89 -8.64 14.89 8.78
C GLY A 89 -8.76 13.65 9.67
N TRP A 90 -8.00 13.64 10.75
CA TRP A 90 -7.97 12.50 11.67
C TRP A 90 -9.22 12.51 12.54
N THR A 91 -10.01 11.44 12.41
CA THR A 91 -11.29 11.32 13.15
C THR A 91 -11.14 10.59 14.48
N LYS A 92 -9.96 10.01 14.75
CA LYS A 92 -9.65 9.36 16.00
C LYS A 92 -8.52 10.12 16.71
N PRO A 93 -8.62 10.36 18.04
CA PRO A 93 -7.64 11.21 18.73
C PRO A 93 -6.20 10.74 18.63
N ASP A 94 -5.98 9.42 18.57
CA ASP A 94 -4.64 8.85 18.52
C ASP A 94 -4.27 8.32 17.13
N GLY A 95 -5.10 8.60 16.13
CA GLY A 95 -4.94 8.00 14.80
C GLY A 95 -3.60 8.33 14.15
N GLU A 96 -3.25 9.62 14.13
CA GLU A 96 -2.01 10.03 13.50
C GLU A 96 -0.79 9.46 14.23
N ALA A 97 -0.81 9.47 15.55
CA ALA A 97 0.31 8.94 16.32
C ALA A 97 0.50 7.45 16.08
N ARG A 98 -0.61 6.71 15.99
CA ARG A 98 -0.56 5.27 15.72
C ARG A 98 -0.06 4.98 14.31
N PHE A 99 -0.49 5.77 13.34
CA PHE A 99 0.00 5.66 11.96
C PHE A 99 1.52 5.85 11.93
N ARG A 100 2.02 6.91 12.55
CA ARG A 100 3.45 7.20 12.54
C ARG A 100 4.25 6.12 13.25
N ALA A 101 3.74 5.63 14.39
CA ALA A 101 4.43 4.58 15.14
C ALA A 101 4.55 3.30 14.31
N LEU A 102 3.49 2.93 13.60
CA LEU A 102 3.52 1.73 12.77
C LEU A 102 4.46 1.91 11.58
N TRP A 103 4.47 3.10 10.97
CA TRP A 103 5.37 3.39 9.85
C TRP A 103 6.82 3.19 10.26
N ILE A 104 7.19 3.74 11.42
CA ILE A 104 8.55 3.60 11.96
C ILE A 104 8.84 2.14 12.32
N LYS A 105 7.91 1.47 12.97
CA LYS A 105 8.08 0.08 13.38
C LYS A 105 8.33 -0.82 12.17
N ASN A 106 7.71 -0.54 11.04
CA ASN A 106 7.86 -1.33 9.83
C ASN A 106 8.98 -0.80 8.92
N GLY A 107 9.98 -0.15 9.51
CA GLY A 107 11.20 0.20 8.79
C GLY A 107 11.24 1.59 8.21
N ASN A 108 10.23 2.42 8.48
CA ASN A 108 10.23 3.81 8.02
C ASN A 108 10.47 3.90 6.51
N TYR A 109 9.67 3.19 5.73
CA TYR A 109 9.86 3.07 4.29
C TYR A 109 10.08 4.43 3.63
N ASP A 110 11.05 4.50 2.72
CA ASP A 110 11.38 5.71 1.98
C ASP A 110 11.71 5.29 0.55
N ALA A 111 10.96 5.80 -0.42
CA ALA A 111 11.17 5.50 -1.84
C ALA A 111 12.58 5.89 -2.30
N ASP A 112 13.18 6.88 -1.64
CA ASP A 112 14.55 7.35 -1.91
C ASP A 112 15.61 6.59 -1.12
N GLY A 113 15.21 5.70 -0.25
CA GLY A 113 16.12 4.98 0.61
C GLY A 113 16.93 3.92 -0.14
N ALA A 114 17.97 3.41 0.52
CA ALA A 114 18.80 2.35 -0.05
C ALA A 114 18.01 1.06 -0.22
N GLU A 115 18.36 0.28 -1.23
CA GLU A 115 17.62 -0.94 -1.56
C GLU A 115 17.50 -1.92 -0.38
N PRO A 116 18.56 -2.20 0.39
CA PRO A 116 18.41 -3.12 1.53
C PRO A 116 17.41 -2.61 2.57
N ALA A 117 17.37 -1.31 2.83
CA ALA A 117 16.41 -0.72 3.77
C ALA A 117 15.00 -0.82 3.22
N ARG A 118 14.83 -0.57 1.92
CA ARG A 118 13.51 -0.71 1.29
C ARG A 118 13.02 -2.14 1.39
N GLU A 119 13.87 -3.10 1.07
CA GLU A 119 13.49 -4.52 1.10
C GLU A 119 13.09 -4.97 2.50
N ALA A 120 13.82 -4.53 3.51
CA ALA A 120 13.49 -4.88 4.90
C ALA A 120 12.14 -4.30 5.29
N SER A 121 11.88 -3.06 4.89
CA SER A 121 10.60 -2.41 5.20
C SER A 121 9.44 -3.09 4.47
N ILE A 122 9.63 -3.43 3.19
CA ILE A 122 8.61 -4.13 2.41
C ILE A 122 8.24 -5.45 3.09
N LYS A 123 9.25 -6.21 3.51
CA LYS A 123 9.01 -7.47 4.20
C LYS A 123 8.20 -7.26 5.47
N ALA A 124 8.52 -6.22 6.23
CA ALA A 124 7.78 -5.90 7.46
C ALA A 124 6.32 -5.56 7.14
N TRP A 125 6.08 -4.78 6.08
CA TRP A 125 4.71 -4.43 5.69
C TRP A 125 3.91 -5.65 5.22
N LEU A 126 4.54 -6.54 4.46
CA LEU A 126 3.85 -7.76 4.02
C LEU A 126 3.51 -8.67 5.21
N THR A 127 4.41 -8.76 6.17
CA THR A 127 4.17 -9.54 7.40
C THR A 127 3.02 -8.91 8.20
N TRP A 128 3.05 -7.60 8.39
CA TRP A 128 1.97 -6.92 9.11
C TRP A 128 0.63 -7.15 8.41
N SER A 129 0.61 -7.01 7.08
CA SER A 129 -0.61 -7.21 6.31
C SER A 129 -1.18 -8.61 6.52
N SER A 130 -0.32 -9.62 6.59
CA SER A 130 -0.79 -10.98 6.78
C SER A 130 -1.45 -11.16 8.15
N THR A 131 -0.98 -10.44 9.18
CA THR A 131 -1.61 -10.53 10.51
C THR A 131 -2.99 -9.88 10.55
N GLN A 132 -3.24 -8.91 9.67
CA GLN A 132 -4.52 -8.22 9.64
C GLN A 132 -5.63 -9.08 9.01
N ARG A 133 -5.25 -10.11 8.26
CA ARG A 133 -6.21 -10.98 7.61
C ARG A 133 -6.64 -12.19 8.46
N SER A 134 -5.94 -12.43 9.54
CA SER A 134 -6.22 -13.59 10.40
C SER A 134 -7.43 -13.39 11.31
#